data_27080b6047c33788b19a6409443ef199
#
_entry.id   27080b6047c33788b19a6409443ef199
#
_cell.length_a   1.000
_cell.length_b   1.000
_cell.length_c   1.000
_cell.angle_alpha   90.00
_cell.angle_beta   90.00
_cell.angle_gamma   90.00
#
_symmetry.space_group_name_H-M   'P 1'
#
loop_
_entity.id
_entity.type
_entity.pdbx_description
1 polymer ?
#
loop_
_entity_poly.entity_id
_entity_poly.type
_entity_poly.pdbx_seq_one_letter_code
_entity_poly.pdbx_strand_id
1 'polypeptide(L)'
;MFQIGRKLGSFDELIFLYFILSCTTSIHGSGVSQKVLHVGEELFREMMPLQNGARLYQLQGLKPYTWYEVKISYPASIPCAFTLQLNRGIPNLTSKRGRKLLNTDKLIFKTSGVTSFSDQSEMSVLVNVEPEGFVAISGKLEQEYVIFNIVCDELLLGIPHLACLKMLEA
;
A
#
# COMPACT_ATOMS: atom_id res chain seq x y z
N MET A 1 -53.63 4.41 47.98
CA MET A 1 -53.89 5.67 47.29
C MET A 1 -52.60 6.20 46.74
N PHE A 2 -52.57 6.40 45.46
CA PHE A 2 -51.57 7.00 44.55
C PHE A 2 -50.40 6.20 44.09
N GLN A 3 -50.62 5.64 42.94
CA GLN A 3 -49.62 5.38 41.92
C GLN A 3 -49.29 6.67 41.20
N ILE A 4 -48.05 7.09 41.23
CA ILE A 4 -47.41 8.06 40.31
C ILE A 4 -45.94 7.57 40.23
N GLY A 5 -45.39 7.25 39.16
CA GLY A 5 -45.49 7.39 37.74
C GLY A 5 -44.23 6.80 37.18
N ARG A 6 -44.35 5.75 36.40
CA ARG A 6 -43.28 5.22 35.55
C ARG A 6 -43.55 5.73 34.15
N LYS A 7 -43.08 6.91 33.82
CA LYS A 7 -43.08 7.41 32.44
C LYS A 7 -41.89 8.34 32.12
N LEU A 8 -40.78 8.23 32.85
CA LEU A 8 -39.55 8.92 32.45
C LEU A 8 -38.53 8.02 31.75
N GLY A 9 -38.72 6.70 31.71
CA GLY A 9 -37.76 5.75 31.13
C GLY A 9 -37.66 5.76 29.59
N SER A 10 -38.68 6.29 28.89
CA SER A 10 -38.74 6.17 27.43
C SER A 10 -37.89 7.24 26.69
N PHE A 11 -37.76 8.42 27.26
CA PHE A 11 -36.94 9.51 26.63
C PHE A 11 -35.46 9.32 26.89
N ASP A 12 -35.09 8.90 28.08
CA ASP A 12 -33.68 8.66 28.43
C ASP A 12 -33.11 7.43 27.68
N GLU A 13 -33.91 6.39 27.50
CA GLU A 13 -33.55 5.22 26.70
C GLU A 13 -33.38 5.58 25.23
N LEU A 14 -34.21 6.44 24.65
CA LEU A 14 -34.09 6.90 23.28
C LEU A 14 -32.84 7.79 23.09
N ILE A 15 -32.53 8.65 24.05
CA ILE A 15 -31.31 9.49 24.03
C ILE A 15 -30.07 8.61 24.15
N PHE A 16 -30.10 7.60 25.02
CA PHE A 16 -28.98 6.66 25.19
C PHE A 16 -28.75 5.81 23.94
N LEU A 17 -29.84 5.34 23.30
CA LEU A 17 -29.78 4.61 22.04
C LEU A 17 -29.28 5.48 20.89
N TYR A 18 -29.65 6.76 20.82
CA TYR A 18 -29.13 7.72 19.87
C TYR A 18 -27.64 8.00 20.09
N PHE A 19 -27.19 8.10 21.35
CA PHE A 19 -25.79 8.27 21.71
C PHE A 19 -24.94 7.04 21.32
N ILE A 20 -25.42 5.83 21.57
CA ILE A 20 -24.77 4.58 21.16
C ILE A 20 -24.72 4.51 19.63
N LEU A 21 -25.81 4.84 18.92
CA LEU A 21 -25.86 4.81 17.46
C LEU A 21 -24.95 5.88 16.84
N SER A 22 -24.78 7.04 17.45
CA SER A 22 -23.86 8.08 16.99
C SER A 22 -22.40 7.74 17.28
N CYS A 23 -22.10 7.00 18.36
CA CYS A 23 -20.74 6.54 18.65
C CYS A 23 -20.27 5.43 17.70
N THR A 24 -21.18 4.63 17.15
CA THR A 24 -20.80 3.54 16.23
C THR A 24 -20.41 4.01 14.83
N THR A 25 -20.77 5.24 14.45
CA THR A 25 -20.42 5.81 13.13
C THR A 25 -19.02 6.42 13.06
N SER A 26 -18.30 6.50 14.18
CA SER A 26 -16.97 7.14 14.25
C SER A 26 -15.79 6.13 14.24
N ILE A 27 -16.03 4.87 13.89
CA ILE A 27 -14.92 3.96 13.58
C ILE A 27 -14.49 4.24 12.13
N HIS A 28 -13.86 5.39 11.90
CA HIS A 28 -12.95 5.56 10.78
C HIS A 28 -11.73 4.69 11.08
N GLY A 29 -11.84 3.41 10.73
CA GLY A 29 -10.68 2.57 10.63
C GLY A 29 -9.74 3.25 9.62
N SER A 30 -8.55 3.64 10.03
CA SER A 30 -7.44 3.98 9.15
C SER A 30 -7.03 2.71 8.41
N GLY A 31 -7.92 2.20 7.58
CA GLY A 31 -7.68 1.05 6.72
C GLY A 31 -6.63 1.48 5.69
N VAL A 32 -5.50 0.77 5.66
CA VAL A 32 -4.53 0.90 4.58
C VAL A 32 -5.29 0.72 3.27
N SER A 33 -5.28 1.73 2.40
CA SER A 33 -5.98 1.65 1.12
C SER A 33 -5.40 0.51 0.28
N GLN A 34 -6.28 -0.34 -0.27
CA GLN A 34 -5.87 -1.48 -1.08
C GLN A 34 -6.12 -1.19 -2.56
N LYS A 35 -5.14 -1.52 -3.42
CA LYS A 35 -5.24 -1.49 -4.88
C LYS A 35 -4.74 -2.79 -5.48
N VAL A 36 -5.15 -3.07 -6.71
CA VAL A 36 -4.67 -4.21 -7.50
C VAL A 36 -3.53 -3.75 -8.39
N LEU A 37 -2.47 -4.56 -8.49
CA LEU A 37 -1.33 -4.37 -9.37
C LEU A 37 -1.17 -5.64 -10.23
N HIS A 38 -1.43 -5.52 -11.53
CA HIS A 38 -1.27 -6.62 -12.47
C HIS A 38 0.18 -6.72 -12.96
N VAL A 39 0.64 -7.95 -13.15
CA VAL A 39 1.97 -8.21 -13.73
C VAL A 39 2.03 -7.65 -15.15
N GLY A 40 3.07 -6.86 -15.44
CA GLY A 40 3.29 -6.21 -16.74
C GLY A 40 2.53 -4.90 -16.92
N GLU A 41 1.77 -4.44 -15.94
CA GLU A 41 1.05 -3.17 -15.96
C GLU A 41 1.70 -2.16 -15.00
N GLU A 42 1.96 -0.95 -15.50
CA GLU A 42 2.47 0.15 -14.69
C GLU A 42 1.31 1.06 -14.25
N LEU A 43 1.17 1.27 -12.95
CA LEU A 43 0.26 2.26 -12.41
C LEU A 43 0.98 3.61 -12.35
N PHE A 44 0.49 4.54 -13.17
CA PHE A 44 1.07 5.88 -13.30
C PHE A 44 0.45 6.87 -12.32
N ARG A 45 1.29 7.80 -11.84
CA ARG A 45 0.88 8.97 -11.05
C ARG A 45 0.07 8.61 -9.81
N GLU A 46 0.47 7.54 -9.13
CA GLU A 46 -0.06 7.22 -7.81
C GLU A 46 0.30 8.32 -6.84
N MET A 47 -0.66 8.70 -5.97
CA MET A 47 -0.44 9.72 -4.94
C MET A 47 -0.55 9.10 -3.55
N MET A 48 0.36 9.50 -2.67
CA MET A 48 0.37 9.06 -1.27
C MET A 48 0.80 10.22 -0.36
N PRO A 49 0.21 10.35 0.85
CA PRO A 49 0.69 11.31 1.84
C PRO A 49 2.15 11.03 2.15
N LEU A 50 2.97 12.07 2.24
CA LEU A 50 4.39 11.93 2.52
C LEU A 50 4.66 11.51 3.98
N GLN A 51 3.78 11.93 4.90
CA GLN A 51 3.86 11.54 6.31
C GLN A 51 3.00 10.30 6.55
N ASN A 52 3.63 9.21 7.00
CA ASN A 52 2.98 7.93 7.33
C ASN A 52 2.12 7.35 6.19
N GLY A 53 2.44 7.67 4.94
CA GLY A 53 1.75 7.12 3.78
C GLY A 53 1.99 5.62 3.69
N ALA A 54 0.88 4.84 3.61
CA ALA A 54 0.91 3.40 3.46
C ALA A 54 -0.17 2.95 2.48
N ARG A 55 0.18 2.03 1.58
CA ARG A 55 -0.77 1.42 0.64
C ARG A 55 -0.42 -0.03 0.38
N LEU A 56 -1.45 -0.87 0.32
CA LEU A 56 -1.33 -2.28 0.01
C LEU A 56 -1.66 -2.51 -1.47
N TYR A 57 -0.73 -3.10 -2.21
CA TYR A 57 -0.95 -3.52 -3.60
C TYR A 57 -1.09 -5.03 -3.65
N GLN A 58 -2.27 -5.52 -4.02
CA GLN A 58 -2.52 -6.93 -4.26
C GLN A 58 -1.99 -7.31 -5.64
N LEU A 59 -1.07 -8.26 -5.70
CA LEU A 59 -0.46 -8.71 -6.94
C LEU A 59 -1.37 -9.72 -7.65
N GLN A 60 -1.59 -9.51 -8.96
CA GLN A 60 -2.38 -10.40 -9.79
C GLN A 60 -1.62 -10.81 -11.06
N GLY A 61 -1.88 -12.01 -11.56
CA GLY A 61 -1.22 -12.53 -12.75
C GLY A 61 0.14 -13.18 -12.49
N LEU A 62 0.43 -13.53 -11.23
CA LEU A 62 1.65 -14.24 -10.87
C LEU A 62 1.62 -15.69 -11.36
N LYS A 63 2.73 -16.17 -11.94
CA LYS A 63 2.95 -17.57 -12.35
C LYS A 63 3.75 -18.31 -11.27
N PRO A 64 3.59 -19.62 -11.11
CA PRO A 64 4.40 -20.40 -10.18
C PRO A 64 5.89 -20.45 -10.63
N TYR A 65 6.80 -20.62 -9.66
CA TYR A 65 8.25 -20.74 -9.85
C TYR A 65 8.94 -19.60 -10.62
N THR A 66 8.30 -18.43 -10.72
CA THR A 66 8.74 -17.30 -11.53
C THR A 66 9.32 -16.19 -10.65
N TRP A 67 10.33 -15.49 -11.15
CA TRP A 67 10.90 -14.32 -10.49
C TRP A 67 10.19 -13.07 -10.92
N TYR A 68 9.95 -12.17 -9.96
CA TYR A 68 9.30 -10.88 -10.17
C TYR A 68 10.09 -9.75 -9.53
N GLU A 69 9.97 -8.56 -10.12
CA GLU A 69 10.46 -7.31 -9.57
C GLU A 69 9.29 -6.34 -9.42
N VAL A 70 9.05 -5.84 -8.21
CA VAL A 70 8.21 -4.68 -7.99
C VAL A 70 9.11 -3.46 -7.87
N LYS A 71 8.87 -2.45 -8.70
CA LYS A 71 9.69 -1.25 -8.81
C LYS A 71 8.84 -0.01 -8.62
N ILE A 72 9.34 0.94 -7.82
CA ILE A 72 8.78 2.28 -7.65
C ILE A 72 9.71 3.29 -8.29
N SER A 73 9.14 4.21 -9.05
CA SER A 73 9.84 5.35 -9.66
C SER A 73 9.17 6.65 -9.24
N TYR A 74 9.94 7.62 -8.74
CA TYR A 74 9.43 8.89 -8.25
C TYR A 74 10.41 10.03 -8.55
N PRO A 75 9.93 11.31 -8.58
CA PRO A 75 10.79 12.46 -8.84
C PRO A 75 11.84 12.67 -7.74
N ALA A 76 13.08 12.87 -8.12
CA ALA A 76 14.21 13.16 -7.21
C ALA A 76 14.04 14.48 -6.44
N SER A 77 13.12 15.34 -6.87
CA SER A 77 12.86 16.64 -6.24
C SER A 77 12.15 16.55 -4.89
N ILE A 78 11.58 15.38 -4.57
CA ILE A 78 10.88 15.13 -3.32
C ILE A 78 11.78 14.24 -2.45
N PRO A 79 12.33 14.77 -1.34
CA PRO A 79 13.17 13.96 -0.45
C PRO A 79 12.31 13.00 0.35
N CYS A 80 12.20 11.77 -0.13
CA CYS A 80 11.43 10.70 0.52
C CYS A 80 12.10 9.34 0.36
N ALA A 81 11.74 8.42 1.25
CA ALA A 81 12.14 7.04 1.24
C ALA A 81 10.93 6.14 1.09
N PHE A 82 10.95 5.24 0.13
CA PHE A 82 9.97 4.17 0.02
C PHE A 82 10.50 2.89 0.67
N THR A 83 9.60 2.17 1.33
CA THR A 83 9.87 0.83 1.86
C THR A 83 8.85 -0.13 1.28
N LEU A 84 9.35 -1.18 0.63
CA LEU A 84 8.56 -2.24 0.01
C LEU A 84 8.63 -3.49 0.88
N GLN A 85 7.49 -4.04 1.28
CA GLN A 85 7.39 -5.27 2.06
C GLN A 85 6.45 -6.25 1.38
N LEU A 86 6.95 -7.45 1.05
CA LEU A 86 6.13 -8.53 0.50
C LEU A 86 5.36 -9.22 1.63
N ASN A 87 4.03 -9.24 1.50
CA ASN A 87 3.14 -9.99 2.36
C ASN A 87 2.65 -11.24 1.59
N ARG A 88 2.88 -12.43 2.16
CA ARG A 88 2.51 -13.74 1.58
C ARG A 88 1.42 -14.44 2.39
N GLY A 89 0.59 -13.70 3.10
CA GLY A 89 -0.38 -14.31 4.03
C GLY A 89 0.27 -14.94 5.29
N ILE A 90 1.60 -15.06 5.34
CA ILE A 90 2.34 -15.54 6.50
C ILE A 90 3.10 -14.36 7.09
N PRO A 91 2.86 -13.99 8.37
CA PRO A 91 3.60 -12.90 8.99
C PRO A 91 5.03 -13.37 9.25
N ASN A 92 5.99 -12.95 8.47
CA ASN A 92 7.42 -12.85 8.79
C ASN A 92 8.31 -13.03 7.56
N LEU A 93 8.52 -11.95 6.82
CA LEU A 93 9.81 -11.75 6.15
C LEU A 93 10.04 -10.25 6.02
N THR A 94 10.80 -9.70 6.96
CA THR A 94 11.35 -8.36 6.88
C THR A 94 12.26 -8.26 5.66
N SER A 95 11.82 -7.50 4.66
CA SER A 95 12.69 -7.13 3.54
C SER A 95 13.85 -6.29 4.07
N LYS A 96 15.06 -6.78 3.90
CA LYS A 96 16.27 -6.03 4.24
C LYS A 96 16.34 -4.78 3.38
N ARG A 97 16.49 -3.64 4.03
CA ARG A 97 16.74 -2.33 3.44
C ARG A 97 17.96 -2.41 2.51
N GLY A 98 17.72 -2.47 1.19
CA GLY A 98 18.77 -2.44 0.18
C GLY A 98 19.41 -1.05 0.10
N ARG A 99 20.69 -0.96 -0.29
CA ARG A 99 21.39 0.31 -0.52
C ARG A 99 20.66 1.12 -1.60
N LYS A 100 20.27 2.36 -1.26
CA LYS A 100 19.74 3.33 -2.21
C LYS A 100 20.86 3.86 -3.08
N LEU A 101 20.79 3.66 -4.39
CA LEU A 101 21.69 4.24 -5.38
C LEU A 101 20.99 5.20 -6.36
N LEU A 102 19.67 5.17 -6.43
CA LEU A 102 18.84 6.03 -7.29
C LEU A 102 17.46 6.19 -6.64
N ASN A 103 16.69 7.20 -7.03
CA ASN A 103 15.30 7.43 -6.59
C ASN A 103 14.32 6.35 -7.10
N THR A 104 14.73 5.09 -7.02
CA THR A 104 13.97 3.93 -7.44
C THR A 104 14.15 2.86 -6.38
N ASP A 105 13.07 2.52 -5.69
CA ASP A 105 13.04 1.40 -4.76
C ASP A 105 12.49 0.18 -5.47
N LYS A 106 13.11 -0.97 -5.25
CA LYS A 106 12.72 -2.23 -5.87
C LYS A 106 12.76 -3.40 -4.90
N LEU A 107 11.84 -4.32 -5.12
CA LEU A 107 11.71 -5.58 -4.40
C LEU A 107 11.71 -6.74 -5.39
N ILE A 108 12.66 -7.67 -5.24
CA ILE A 108 12.74 -8.88 -6.07
C ILE A 108 12.31 -10.07 -5.22
N PHE A 109 11.44 -10.92 -5.77
CA PHE A 109 10.97 -12.13 -5.10
C PHE A 109 10.68 -13.26 -6.09
N LYS A 110 10.63 -14.49 -5.57
CA LYS A 110 10.26 -15.68 -6.34
C LYS A 110 8.98 -16.26 -5.80
N THR A 111 8.08 -16.66 -6.70
CA THR A 111 6.87 -17.41 -6.34
C THR A 111 7.18 -18.86 -6.05
N SER A 112 6.49 -19.47 -5.08
CA SER A 112 6.57 -20.89 -4.77
C SER A 112 5.63 -21.69 -5.67
N GLY A 113 5.90 -23.02 -5.81
CA GLY A 113 5.13 -23.88 -6.71
C GLY A 113 3.81 -24.41 -6.18
N VAL A 114 3.52 -24.20 -4.91
CA VAL A 114 2.23 -24.59 -4.32
C VAL A 114 1.29 -23.39 -4.43
N THR A 115 0.70 -23.25 -5.59
CA THR A 115 -0.38 -22.29 -5.79
C THR A 115 -1.68 -23.05 -5.91
N SER A 116 -2.29 -23.37 -4.76
CA SER A 116 -3.74 -23.46 -4.74
C SER A 116 -4.27 -22.08 -5.19
N PHE A 117 -5.36 -22.04 -5.93
CA PHE A 117 -5.96 -20.79 -6.41
C PHE A 117 -6.22 -19.77 -5.28
N SER A 118 -6.25 -20.21 -4.01
CA SER A 118 -6.34 -19.39 -2.81
C SER A 118 -5.04 -18.63 -2.48
N ASP A 119 -3.86 -19.20 -2.75
CA ASP A 119 -2.59 -18.58 -2.35
C ASP A 119 -2.15 -17.44 -3.29
N GLN A 120 -2.62 -17.43 -4.55
CA GLN A 120 -2.34 -16.33 -5.49
C GLN A 120 -3.08 -15.05 -5.13
N SER A 121 -4.27 -15.16 -4.52
CA SER A 121 -5.06 -13.99 -4.11
C SER A 121 -4.53 -13.33 -2.83
N GLU A 122 -3.58 -13.96 -2.12
CA GLU A 122 -3.07 -13.45 -0.84
C GLU A 122 -1.71 -12.73 -0.96
N MET A 123 -1.06 -12.78 -2.14
CA MET A 123 0.24 -12.12 -2.28
C MET A 123 0.06 -10.63 -2.52
N SER A 124 0.62 -9.83 -1.62
CA SER A 124 0.51 -8.37 -1.68
C SER A 124 1.83 -7.70 -1.31
N VAL A 125 2.02 -6.46 -1.78
CA VAL A 125 3.14 -5.61 -1.42
C VAL A 125 2.63 -4.41 -0.64
N LEU A 126 3.11 -4.26 0.58
CA LEU A 126 2.90 -3.06 1.38
C LEU A 126 3.97 -2.05 1.00
N VAL A 127 3.51 -0.88 0.58
CA VAL A 127 4.34 0.27 0.24
C VAL A 127 4.17 1.31 1.32
N ASN A 128 5.24 1.68 1.98
CA ASN A 128 5.29 2.79 2.94
C ASN A 128 6.17 3.89 2.38
N VAL A 129 5.84 5.14 2.69
CA VAL A 129 6.66 6.30 2.38
C VAL A 129 6.94 7.10 3.65
N GLU A 130 8.17 7.57 3.77
CA GLU A 130 8.62 8.43 4.87
C GLU A 130 9.40 9.61 4.28
N PRO A 131 9.28 10.82 4.84
CA PRO A 131 10.11 11.94 4.44
C PRO A 131 11.58 11.64 4.77
N GLU A 132 12.50 11.98 3.87
CA GLU A 132 13.94 11.79 4.06
C GLU A 132 14.65 13.13 3.90
N GLY A 133 15.26 13.61 4.99
CA GLY A 133 15.98 14.87 5.00
C GLY A 133 15.10 16.10 5.21
N PHE A 134 15.75 17.26 5.24
CA PHE A 134 15.11 18.57 5.40
C PHE A 134 15.15 19.33 4.09
N VAL A 135 14.03 19.95 3.72
CA VAL A 135 14.01 20.92 2.62
C VAL A 135 14.73 22.18 3.11
N ALA A 136 15.96 22.39 2.68
CA ALA A 136 16.82 23.50 3.10
C ALA A 136 16.35 24.87 2.57
N ILE A 137 15.22 24.96 1.87
CA ILE A 137 14.71 26.20 1.30
C ILE A 137 13.69 26.81 2.24
N SER A 138 14.10 27.86 2.95
CA SER A 138 13.24 28.67 3.80
C SER A 138 12.08 29.25 2.97
N GLY A 139 10.83 28.96 3.37
CA GLY A 139 9.62 29.49 2.74
C GLY A 139 8.95 28.60 1.69
N LYS A 140 9.47 27.40 1.40
CA LYS A 140 8.77 26.43 0.57
C LYS A 140 7.88 25.58 1.49
N LEU A 141 6.57 25.57 1.22
CA LEU A 141 5.63 24.65 1.88
C LEU A 141 6.13 23.21 1.71
N GLU A 142 6.21 22.48 2.80
CA GLU A 142 6.51 21.06 2.77
C GLU A 142 5.47 20.37 1.89
N GLN A 143 5.93 19.53 0.97
CA GLN A 143 5.01 18.77 0.13
C GLN A 143 4.26 17.76 1.00
N GLU A 144 2.95 17.81 0.97
CA GLU A 144 2.09 16.90 1.73
C GLU A 144 1.97 15.53 1.05
N TYR A 145 2.19 15.47 -0.26
CA TYR A 145 2.01 14.28 -1.09
C TYR A 145 3.21 14.00 -1.97
N VAL A 146 3.48 12.72 -2.18
CA VAL A 146 4.42 12.24 -3.18
C VAL A 146 3.65 11.60 -4.34
N ILE A 147 4.13 11.86 -5.58
CA ILE A 147 3.62 11.22 -6.79
C ILE A 147 4.67 10.20 -7.23
N PHE A 148 4.24 8.98 -7.55
CA PHE A 148 5.12 7.90 -7.98
C PHE A 148 4.44 6.99 -8.98
N ASN A 149 5.23 6.18 -9.69
CA ASN A 149 4.76 5.09 -10.50
C ASN A 149 5.17 3.78 -9.84
N ILE A 150 4.34 2.74 -9.99
CA ILE A 150 4.64 1.39 -9.50
C ILE A 150 4.34 0.37 -10.59
N VAL A 151 5.25 -0.59 -10.76
CA VAL A 151 5.11 -1.69 -11.72
C VAL A 151 5.55 -3.00 -11.08
N CYS A 152 4.92 -4.09 -11.48
CA CYS A 152 5.34 -5.45 -11.16
C CYS A 152 5.69 -6.17 -12.47
N ASP A 153 6.96 -6.48 -12.69
CA ASP A 153 7.44 -7.14 -13.90
C ASP A 153 7.94 -8.57 -13.64
N GLU A 154 7.71 -9.45 -14.62
CA GLU A 154 8.34 -10.77 -14.66
C GLU A 154 9.82 -10.62 -15.04
N LEU A 155 10.72 -11.27 -14.31
CA LEU A 155 12.15 -11.29 -14.61
C LEU A 155 12.52 -12.51 -15.45
N LEU A 156 13.01 -12.28 -16.66
CA LEU A 156 13.59 -13.29 -17.52
C LEU A 156 15.12 -13.18 -17.44
N LEU A 157 15.80 -14.20 -16.92
CA LEU A 157 17.26 -14.16 -16.71
C LEU A 157 17.76 -12.96 -15.90
N GLY A 158 16.92 -12.43 -14.99
CA GLY A 158 17.25 -11.26 -14.17
C GLY A 158 16.96 -9.92 -14.84
N ILE A 159 16.37 -9.91 -16.05
CA ILE A 159 15.99 -8.69 -16.78
C ILE A 159 14.46 -8.60 -16.81
N PRO A 160 13.86 -7.42 -16.58
CA PRO A 160 12.41 -7.23 -16.72
C PRO A 160 11.94 -7.58 -18.13
N HIS A 161 10.89 -8.39 -18.24
CA HIS A 161 10.36 -8.85 -19.52
C HIS A 161 9.99 -7.70 -20.47
N LEU A 162 9.40 -6.63 -19.95
CA LEU A 162 9.09 -5.43 -20.74
C LEU A 162 10.32 -4.73 -21.32
N ALA A 163 11.46 -4.76 -20.61
CA ALA A 163 12.72 -4.23 -21.13
C ALA A 163 13.28 -5.09 -22.26
N CYS A 164 13.15 -6.43 -22.17
CA CYS A 164 13.55 -7.34 -23.24
C CYS A 164 12.74 -7.11 -24.52
N LEU A 165 11.42 -6.91 -24.41
CA LEU A 165 10.57 -6.66 -25.59
C LEU A 165 10.95 -5.36 -26.29
N LYS A 166 11.20 -4.28 -25.56
CA LYS A 166 11.65 -2.99 -26.14
C LYS A 166 13.00 -3.06 -26.83
N MET A 167 13.89 -3.98 -26.41
CA MET A 167 15.18 -4.19 -27.06
C MET A 167 15.06 -4.97 -28.38
N LEU A 168 13.98 -5.76 -28.55
CA LEU A 168 13.74 -6.52 -29.79
C LEU A 168 13.00 -5.70 -30.86
N GLU A 169 12.37 -4.60 -30.48
CA GLU A 169 11.63 -3.69 -31.38
C GLU A 169 12.51 -2.51 -31.87
N ALA A 170 13.72 -2.34 -31.33
CA ALA A 170 14.65 -1.27 -31.69
C ALA A 170 15.74 -1.74 -32.65
#